data_896edace17efac19e66fa0ee7b0db2a1
#
_entry.id   896edace17efac19e66fa0ee7b0db2a1
#
_cell.length_a   1.000
_cell.length_b   1.000
_cell.length_c   1.000
_cell.angle_alpha   90.00
_cell.angle_beta   90.00
_cell.angle_gamma   90.00
#
_symmetry.space_group_name_H-M   'P 1'
#
loop_
_entity.id
_entity.type
_entity.pdbx_description
1 polymer ?
#
loop_
_entity_poly.entity_id
_entity_poly.type
_entity_poly.pdbx_seq_one_letter_code
_entity_poly.pdbx_strand_id
1 'polypeptide(L)'
;MQNVDFDFDQIVIGSGFGGSVSALRLSEKGNKVLILEKGLRRKDEDFPESNLETNKYLWLPELGMQGTLQMSFTNKVTIVHGVGVGGGSQIYANVHFIPDDEVFHSKAWTRIRSDWKETLAPYYGLAQRMLGTTKNTYTNIADETLREVAEEMGHGDSYKTVATGVFFPQADGVRAQVMKDPYFNGDGPDRRTCQYCGNCIIGCRYNAKNTLMKNYLYFAERNGVEIRPSSEVIKITPLNTDGSAGYEVIVKEVIDKKVRQYTLRARGVVVSGGVMGTVPLLLKMRDQYKTLPNISPLLGQEIRTNSETLTTANDTREKVDDGVAISSFISVDDNTNMEVNRFREGSDGTWLYVPYVPMVTGTGIVRIVKFLFNTLLHPFKTAKMLRPKGKARSSILFLVMQKSEAFIHLEWRRKWYRLFRNGVTAVQKKGDTPLTVSFPAAEKATKLFAKKLGGEAGSALTEVVLGTPMTAHIMSGVAMGTNPENGVVDLSGEVFGYKNLRVLDGSIIPGNLGVNPSLTITALSEFAMSQVPVFSEERAAKIKPIHFSQPLAGQVSQLNGIGDLASTLSRV
;
A
#
# COMPACT_ATOMS: atom_id res chain seq x y z
N MET A 1 33.46 -14.61 23.79
CA MET A 1 32.13 -14.17 23.35
C MET A 1 31.14 -15.09 24.07
N GLN A 2 30.23 -14.55 24.88
CA GLN A 2 29.15 -15.38 25.45
C GLN A 2 28.32 -15.91 24.27
N ASN A 3 28.06 -17.23 24.27
CA ASN A 3 27.15 -17.83 23.30
C ASN A 3 25.75 -17.19 23.49
N VAL A 4 25.38 -16.24 22.65
CA VAL A 4 24.04 -15.66 22.68
C VAL A 4 23.11 -16.69 22.03
N ASP A 5 22.16 -17.18 22.79
CA ASP A 5 21.11 -18.06 22.26
C ASP A 5 20.06 -17.19 21.52
N PHE A 6 19.83 -17.48 20.23
CA PHE A 6 18.89 -16.75 19.39
C PHE A 6 17.61 -17.58 19.21
N ASP A 7 16.46 -16.95 19.44
CA ASP A 7 15.15 -17.57 19.19
C ASP A 7 14.95 -17.80 17.67
N PHE A 8 15.41 -16.82 16.84
CA PHE A 8 15.30 -16.83 15.38
C PHE A 8 16.59 -16.29 14.73
N ASP A 9 16.84 -16.68 13.48
CA ASP A 9 17.90 -16.06 12.70
C ASP A 9 17.47 -14.65 12.24
N GLN A 10 16.18 -14.50 11.84
CA GLN A 10 15.62 -13.22 11.40
C GLN A 10 14.22 -13.00 12.00
N ILE A 11 13.97 -11.77 12.46
CA ILE A 11 12.63 -11.30 12.82
C ILE A 11 12.19 -10.26 11.80
N VAL A 12 11.06 -10.49 11.14
CA VAL A 12 10.42 -9.55 10.20
C VAL A 12 9.27 -8.85 10.93
N ILE A 13 9.29 -7.52 10.97
CA ILE A 13 8.28 -6.69 11.63
C ILE A 13 7.30 -6.17 10.59
N GLY A 14 6.10 -6.73 10.56
CA GLY A 14 5.07 -6.47 9.57
C GLY A 14 5.04 -7.51 8.45
N SER A 15 3.84 -7.86 8.02
CA SER A 15 3.54 -8.91 7.04
C SER A 15 3.02 -8.37 5.70
N GLY A 16 3.24 -7.06 5.42
CA GLY A 16 2.86 -6.40 4.17
C GLY A 16 3.74 -6.84 2.99
N PHE A 17 3.69 -6.10 1.87
CA PHE A 17 4.39 -6.46 0.64
C PHE A 17 5.89 -6.71 0.86
N GLY A 18 6.60 -5.77 1.48
CA GLY A 18 8.04 -5.94 1.74
C GLY A 18 8.35 -7.04 2.75
N GLY A 19 7.58 -7.13 3.84
CA GLY A 19 7.81 -8.13 4.88
C GLY A 19 7.54 -9.56 4.41
N SER A 20 6.52 -9.77 3.58
CA SER A 20 6.21 -11.08 3.01
C SER A 20 7.27 -11.55 2.01
N VAL A 21 7.76 -10.64 1.15
CA VAL A 21 8.91 -10.92 0.26
C VAL A 21 10.14 -11.27 1.10
N SER A 22 10.47 -10.43 2.08
CA SER A 22 11.65 -10.64 2.93
C SER A 22 11.61 -11.99 3.64
N ALA A 23 10.46 -12.32 4.24
CA ALA A 23 10.32 -13.59 4.98
C ALA A 23 10.47 -14.82 4.07
N LEU A 24 9.86 -14.78 2.87
CA LEU A 24 9.99 -15.87 1.90
C LEU A 24 11.45 -16.00 1.46
N ARG A 25 12.08 -14.91 0.98
CA ARG A 25 13.45 -14.98 0.44
C ARG A 25 14.48 -15.35 1.51
N LEU A 26 14.32 -14.86 2.76
CA LEU A 26 15.19 -15.27 3.87
C LEU A 26 15.01 -16.74 4.23
N SER A 27 13.78 -17.28 4.19
CA SER A 27 13.55 -18.71 4.43
C SER A 27 14.19 -19.57 3.33
N GLU A 28 14.11 -19.16 2.06
CA GLU A 28 14.78 -19.83 0.93
C GLU A 28 16.30 -19.82 1.07
N LYS A 29 16.87 -18.81 1.74
CA LYS A 29 18.30 -18.71 2.08
C LYS A 29 18.68 -19.47 3.38
N GLY A 30 17.79 -20.29 3.91
CA GLY A 30 18.03 -21.17 5.06
C GLY A 30 17.96 -20.48 6.41
N ASN A 31 17.35 -19.30 6.54
CA ASN A 31 17.11 -18.68 7.84
C ASN A 31 15.89 -19.26 8.54
N LYS A 32 15.92 -19.34 9.89
CA LYS A 32 14.75 -19.51 10.74
C LYS A 32 14.11 -18.15 10.94
N VAL A 33 12.91 -17.94 10.37
CA VAL A 33 12.26 -16.62 10.29
C VAL A 33 10.98 -16.57 11.11
N LEU A 34 10.79 -15.46 11.83
CA LEU A 34 9.54 -15.08 12.50
C LEU A 34 9.01 -13.78 11.91
N ILE A 35 7.71 -13.74 11.58
CA ILE A 35 6.99 -12.51 11.27
C ILE A 35 6.16 -12.08 12.50
N LEU A 36 6.29 -10.81 12.90
CA LEU A 36 5.47 -10.18 13.94
C LEU A 36 4.52 -9.18 13.29
N GLU A 37 3.22 -9.42 13.39
CA GLU A 37 2.17 -8.58 12.81
C GLU A 37 1.25 -8.02 13.91
N LYS A 38 1.07 -6.69 13.97
CA LYS A 38 0.23 -6.08 15.01
C LYS A 38 -1.26 -6.39 14.87
N GLY A 39 -1.72 -6.62 13.64
CA GLY A 39 -3.11 -6.91 13.35
C GLY A 39 -3.47 -8.40 13.40
N LEU A 40 -4.74 -8.68 13.15
CA LEU A 40 -5.26 -10.05 13.19
C LEU A 40 -4.96 -10.81 11.89
N ARG A 41 -4.93 -12.13 12.00
CA ARG A 41 -5.06 -13.01 10.83
C ARG A 41 -6.54 -13.25 10.55
N ARG A 42 -6.95 -13.10 9.28
CA ARG A 42 -8.33 -13.32 8.82
C ARG A 42 -8.39 -14.35 7.73
N LYS A 43 -9.43 -15.16 7.76
CA LYS A 43 -9.89 -15.97 6.63
C LYS A 43 -10.73 -15.09 5.70
N ASP A 44 -10.99 -15.59 4.48
CA ASP A 44 -11.77 -14.83 3.51
C ASP A 44 -13.19 -14.49 4.02
N GLU A 45 -13.83 -15.42 4.71
CA GLU A 45 -15.16 -15.24 5.31
C GLU A 45 -15.24 -14.22 6.45
N ASP A 46 -14.11 -13.89 7.06
CA ASP A 46 -14.03 -12.93 8.17
C ASP A 46 -14.08 -11.47 7.70
N PHE A 47 -13.81 -11.20 6.41
CA PHE A 47 -13.92 -9.85 5.87
C PHE A 47 -15.37 -9.35 5.93
N PRO A 48 -15.58 -8.05 6.14
CA PRO A 48 -16.92 -7.49 6.20
C PRO A 48 -17.66 -7.60 4.86
N GLU A 49 -18.97 -7.71 4.90
CA GLU A 49 -19.83 -7.60 3.71
C GLU A 49 -20.00 -6.16 3.25
N SER A 50 -19.94 -5.24 4.21
CA SER A 50 -20.04 -3.81 3.99
C SER A 50 -19.03 -3.07 4.90
N ASN A 51 -18.52 -1.94 4.43
CA ASN A 51 -17.67 -1.06 5.24
C ASN A 51 -18.43 -0.36 6.38
N LEU A 52 -19.74 -0.57 6.51
CA LEU A 52 -20.53 -0.18 7.68
C LEU A 52 -20.37 -1.17 8.86
N GLU A 53 -19.83 -2.36 8.64
CA GLU A 53 -19.42 -3.27 9.72
C GLU A 53 -18.12 -2.77 10.37
N THR A 54 -18.22 -1.65 11.11
CA THR A 54 -17.07 -0.89 11.62
C THR A 54 -16.06 -1.74 12.41
N ASN A 55 -16.55 -2.67 13.22
CA ASN A 55 -15.69 -3.56 14.04
C ASN A 55 -14.78 -4.46 13.19
N LYS A 56 -15.22 -4.84 11.99
CA LYS A 56 -14.46 -5.67 11.06
C LYS A 56 -13.67 -4.85 10.05
N TYR A 57 -14.09 -3.59 9.82
CA TYR A 57 -13.50 -2.72 8.81
C TYR A 57 -12.45 -1.76 9.39
N LEU A 58 -12.78 -1.02 10.48
CA LEU A 58 -11.88 -0.02 11.06
C LEU A 58 -10.96 -0.62 12.12
N TRP A 59 -9.70 -0.20 12.11
CA TRP A 59 -8.70 -0.50 13.13
C TRP A 59 -8.61 0.66 14.14
N LEU A 60 -9.32 0.53 15.26
CA LEU A 60 -9.32 1.43 16.41
C LEU A 60 -9.38 0.57 17.69
N PRO A 61 -8.29 -0.09 18.05
CA PRO A 61 -8.27 -1.08 19.14
C PRO A 61 -8.65 -0.48 20.49
N GLU A 62 -8.43 0.82 20.70
CA GLU A 62 -8.85 1.53 21.91
C GLU A 62 -10.38 1.56 22.07
N LEU A 63 -11.13 1.46 20.98
CA LEU A 63 -12.59 1.36 20.94
C LEU A 63 -13.08 -0.08 20.70
N GLY A 64 -12.19 -1.06 20.78
CA GLY A 64 -12.49 -2.48 20.53
C GLY A 64 -12.69 -2.85 19.05
N MET A 65 -12.41 -1.93 18.12
CA MET A 65 -12.50 -2.17 16.68
C MET A 65 -11.18 -2.71 16.15
N GLN A 66 -11.18 -3.96 15.71
CA GLN A 66 -9.99 -4.65 15.20
C GLN A 66 -10.12 -4.97 13.71
N GLY A 67 -10.60 -4.01 12.91
CA GLY A 67 -10.75 -4.11 11.47
C GLY A 67 -9.43 -4.20 10.71
N THR A 68 -9.48 -3.97 9.40
CA THR A 68 -8.33 -4.07 8.50
C THR A 68 -7.81 -2.73 8.04
N LEU A 69 -8.57 -1.66 8.21
CA LEU A 69 -8.26 -0.32 7.73
C LEU A 69 -7.98 0.61 8.90
N GLN A 70 -6.78 1.18 8.94
CA GLN A 70 -6.41 2.22 9.88
C GLN A 70 -6.35 3.58 9.18
N MET A 71 -6.93 4.59 9.79
CA MET A 71 -6.77 5.99 9.40
C MET A 71 -5.82 6.68 10.38
N SER A 72 -4.75 7.25 9.87
CA SER A 72 -3.77 8.01 10.65
C SER A 72 -3.88 9.49 10.30
N PHE A 73 -4.30 10.29 11.27
CA PHE A 73 -4.49 11.72 11.10
C PHE A 73 -3.23 12.49 11.49
N THR A 74 -2.74 13.30 10.58
CA THR A 74 -1.70 14.28 10.85
C THR A 74 -2.24 15.69 10.58
N ASN A 75 -1.48 16.71 10.95
CA ASN A 75 -1.84 18.09 10.65
C ASN A 75 -1.65 18.50 9.18
N LYS A 76 -1.17 17.58 8.30
CA LYS A 76 -0.86 17.86 6.89
C LYS A 76 -1.52 16.90 5.92
N VAL A 77 -1.80 15.69 6.35
CA VAL A 77 -2.36 14.64 5.49
C VAL A 77 -3.08 13.60 6.34
N THR A 78 -4.21 13.08 5.84
CA THR A 78 -4.88 11.90 6.36
C THR A 78 -4.38 10.68 5.58
N ILE A 79 -3.90 9.66 6.28
CA ILE A 79 -3.27 8.48 5.67
C ILE A 79 -4.12 7.26 5.98
N VAL A 80 -4.46 6.52 4.93
CA VAL A 80 -5.20 5.25 5.02
C VAL A 80 -4.24 4.10 4.75
N HIS A 81 -4.20 3.12 5.64
CA HIS A 81 -3.32 1.97 5.49
C HIS A 81 -3.90 0.68 6.09
N GLY A 82 -3.39 -0.48 5.60
CA GLY A 82 -3.85 -1.80 6.01
C GLY A 82 -3.21 -2.27 7.31
N VAL A 83 -3.97 -3.02 8.11
CA VAL A 83 -3.51 -3.69 9.34
C VAL A 83 -4.02 -5.13 9.35
N GLY A 84 -3.13 -6.07 9.67
CA GLY A 84 -3.41 -7.51 9.72
C GLY A 84 -2.45 -8.32 8.85
N VAL A 85 -2.47 -9.65 9.00
CA VAL A 85 -1.59 -10.53 8.24
C VAL A 85 -1.83 -10.38 6.74
N GLY A 86 -0.78 -9.98 6.01
CA GLY A 86 -0.87 -9.58 4.61
C GLY A 86 -0.92 -8.05 4.38
N GLY A 87 -0.97 -7.26 5.46
CA GLY A 87 -0.87 -5.80 5.43
C GLY A 87 -1.84 -5.15 4.44
N GLY A 88 -1.32 -4.20 3.65
CA GLY A 88 -2.08 -3.46 2.64
C GLY A 88 -2.75 -4.34 1.58
N SER A 89 -2.26 -5.57 1.34
CA SER A 89 -2.86 -6.47 0.35
C SER A 89 -4.29 -6.88 0.70
N GLN A 90 -4.70 -6.76 1.96
CA GLN A 90 -6.07 -7.05 2.37
C GLN A 90 -7.06 -6.01 1.86
N ILE A 91 -6.68 -4.73 1.83
CA ILE A 91 -7.56 -3.59 1.59
C ILE A 91 -7.23 -2.77 0.33
N TYR A 92 -6.13 -3.08 -0.41
CA TYR A 92 -5.84 -2.36 -1.65
C TYR A 92 -6.83 -2.71 -2.77
N ALA A 93 -6.89 -1.88 -3.79
CA ALA A 93 -7.78 -2.11 -4.94
C ALA A 93 -7.20 -3.11 -5.97
N ASN A 94 -6.17 -3.83 -5.61
CA ASN A 94 -5.46 -4.87 -6.37
C ASN A 94 -4.67 -4.37 -7.58
N VAL A 95 -4.53 -3.08 -7.78
CA VAL A 95 -3.88 -2.50 -8.97
C VAL A 95 -2.37 -2.75 -8.94
N HIS A 96 -1.83 -3.16 -10.09
CA HIS A 96 -0.43 -3.52 -10.30
C HIS A 96 0.14 -2.70 -11.46
N PHE A 97 0.44 -1.42 -11.21
CA PHE A 97 1.11 -0.57 -12.18
C PHE A 97 2.64 -0.62 -12.03
N ILE A 98 3.32 -0.57 -13.17
CA ILE A 98 4.71 -0.16 -13.26
C ILE A 98 4.68 1.35 -13.55
N PRO A 99 5.44 2.18 -12.82
CA PRO A 99 5.53 3.60 -13.11
C PRO A 99 6.03 3.88 -14.54
N ASP A 100 5.64 5.02 -15.07
CA ASP A 100 6.15 5.49 -16.36
C ASP A 100 7.67 5.75 -16.29
N ASP A 101 8.33 5.71 -17.43
CA ASP A 101 9.78 5.86 -17.54
C ASP A 101 10.30 7.16 -16.89
N GLU A 102 9.57 8.25 -17.01
CA GLU A 102 9.89 9.56 -16.44
C GLU A 102 10.10 9.50 -14.92
N VAL A 103 9.39 8.62 -14.22
CA VAL A 103 9.54 8.45 -12.78
C VAL A 103 10.95 7.98 -12.43
N PHE A 104 11.47 7.00 -13.18
CA PHE A 104 12.82 6.47 -12.96
C PHE A 104 13.93 7.46 -13.31
N HIS A 105 13.63 8.45 -14.16
CA HIS A 105 14.53 9.53 -14.53
C HIS A 105 14.42 10.77 -13.60
N SER A 106 13.50 10.76 -12.64
CA SER A 106 13.38 11.87 -11.68
C SER A 106 14.59 11.95 -10.75
N LYS A 107 14.87 13.14 -10.19
CA LYS A 107 16.00 13.37 -9.29
C LYS A 107 15.99 12.44 -8.07
N ALA A 108 14.81 12.11 -7.57
CA ALA A 108 14.66 11.23 -6.41
C ALA A 108 15.21 9.81 -6.66
N TRP A 109 15.06 9.30 -7.88
CA TRP A 109 15.55 8.00 -8.30
C TRP A 109 17.00 8.06 -8.79
N THR A 110 17.33 9.01 -9.66
CA THR A 110 18.66 9.10 -10.29
C THR A 110 19.79 9.47 -9.34
N ARG A 111 19.48 10.09 -8.17
CA ARG A 111 20.49 10.34 -7.11
C ARG A 111 21.12 9.06 -6.56
N ILE A 112 20.48 7.90 -6.74
CA ILE A 112 20.93 6.60 -6.23
C ILE A 112 21.62 5.83 -7.36
N ARG A 113 20.93 5.70 -8.51
CA ARG A 113 21.43 5.07 -9.74
C ARG A 113 20.58 5.49 -10.94
N SER A 114 21.16 5.47 -12.13
CA SER A 114 20.50 5.96 -13.35
C SER A 114 19.74 4.88 -14.14
N ASP A 115 19.99 3.60 -13.87
CA ASP A 115 19.48 2.42 -14.60
C ASP A 115 18.41 1.63 -13.81
N TRP A 116 17.58 2.35 -13.03
CA TRP A 116 16.54 1.70 -12.22
C TRP A 116 15.53 0.91 -13.01
N LYS A 117 15.13 1.40 -14.18
CA LYS A 117 14.14 0.73 -15.03
C LYS A 117 14.62 -0.66 -15.44
N GLU A 118 15.84 -0.73 -15.96
CA GLU A 118 16.49 -1.96 -16.42
C GLU A 118 16.76 -2.90 -15.24
N THR A 119 17.25 -2.33 -14.13
CA THR A 119 17.54 -3.10 -12.91
C THR A 119 16.29 -3.73 -12.33
N LEU A 120 15.17 -3.01 -12.27
CA LEU A 120 13.94 -3.51 -11.65
C LEU A 120 13.07 -4.35 -12.60
N ALA A 121 13.28 -4.31 -13.91
CA ALA A 121 12.46 -5.03 -14.88
C ALA A 121 12.29 -6.53 -14.55
N PRO A 122 13.33 -7.32 -14.23
CA PRO A 122 13.17 -8.72 -13.85
C PRO A 122 12.40 -8.92 -12.55
N TYR A 123 12.57 -8.01 -11.59
CA TYR A 123 11.87 -8.08 -10.30
C TYR A 123 10.41 -7.66 -10.41
N TYR A 124 10.05 -6.72 -11.30
CA TYR A 124 8.66 -6.47 -11.66
C TYR A 124 8.01 -7.70 -12.28
N GLY A 125 8.69 -8.36 -13.22
CA GLY A 125 8.20 -9.60 -13.80
C GLY A 125 7.97 -10.71 -12.78
N LEU A 126 8.92 -10.91 -11.86
CA LEU A 126 8.77 -11.87 -10.75
C LEU A 126 7.61 -11.51 -9.84
N ALA A 127 7.51 -10.24 -9.44
CA ALA A 127 6.40 -9.75 -8.60
C ALA A 127 5.04 -9.95 -9.29
N GLN A 128 4.93 -9.66 -10.58
CA GLN A 128 3.70 -9.90 -11.37
C GLN A 128 3.32 -11.40 -11.37
N ARG A 129 4.29 -12.30 -11.53
CA ARG A 129 4.04 -13.75 -11.48
C ARG A 129 3.58 -14.18 -10.09
N MET A 130 4.28 -13.78 -9.04
CA MET A 130 3.94 -14.11 -7.66
C MET A 130 2.57 -13.58 -7.24
N LEU A 131 2.24 -12.36 -7.64
CA LEU A 131 0.97 -11.71 -7.31
C LEU A 131 -0.18 -12.08 -8.27
N GLY A 132 0.08 -12.90 -9.30
CA GLY A 132 -0.91 -13.33 -10.27
C GLY A 132 -1.56 -12.16 -11.01
N THR A 133 -0.75 -11.20 -11.47
CA THR A 133 -1.19 -9.99 -12.15
C THR A 133 -1.94 -10.33 -13.44
N THR A 134 -3.18 -9.91 -13.55
CA THR A 134 -4.06 -10.21 -14.70
C THR A 134 -4.76 -8.93 -15.15
N LYS A 135 -4.82 -8.70 -16.46
CA LYS A 135 -5.54 -7.55 -17.04
C LYS A 135 -7.02 -7.68 -16.75
N ASN A 136 -7.65 -6.61 -16.27
CA ASN A 136 -9.10 -6.57 -16.08
C ASN A 136 -9.80 -6.63 -17.43
N THR A 137 -10.73 -7.59 -17.58
CA THR A 137 -11.50 -7.83 -18.80
C THR A 137 -12.95 -7.40 -18.70
N TYR A 138 -13.37 -6.93 -17.51
CA TYR A 138 -14.75 -6.52 -17.25
C TYR A 138 -14.82 -5.01 -17.05
N THR A 139 -15.61 -4.36 -17.89
CA THR A 139 -15.93 -2.92 -17.82
C THR A 139 -17.43 -2.72 -17.72
N ASN A 140 -17.83 -1.59 -17.16
CA ASN A 140 -19.22 -1.16 -17.10
C ASN A 140 -19.35 0.29 -17.60
N ILE A 141 -20.56 0.86 -17.47
CA ILE A 141 -20.85 2.22 -17.94
C ILE A 141 -19.89 3.29 -17.35
N ALA A 142 -19.38 3.10 -16.11
CA ALA A 142 -18.43 4.05 -15.52
C ALA A 142 -17.08 4.02 -16.23
N ASP A 143 -16.60 2.84 -16.66
CA ASP A 143 -15.35 2.69 -17.40
C ASP A 143 -15.47 3.28 -18.81
N GLU A 144 -16.60 3.06 -19.47
CA GLU A 144 -16.89 3.63 -20.79
C GLU A 144 -17.01 5.14 -20.72
N THR A 145 -17.70 5.66 -19.71
CA THR A 145 -17.79 7.11 -19.47
C THR A 145 -16.42 7.73 -19.19
N LEU A 146 -15.52 7.02 -18.47
CA LEU A 146 -14.17 7.49 -18.23
C LEU A 146 -13.37 7.59 -19.54
N ARG A 147 -13.54 6.60 -20.46
CA ARG A 147 -12.93 6.63 -21.80
C ARG A 147 -13.41 7.84 -22.61
N GLU A 148 -14.72 8.07 -22.62
CA GLU A 148 -15.31 9.22 -23.32
C GLU A 148 -14.81 10.56 -22.75
N VAL A 149 -14.63 10.67 -21.43
CA VAL A 149 -14.06 11.85 -20.77
C VAL A 149 -12.63 12.07 -21.23
N ALA A 150 -11.81 11.02 -21.32
CA ALA A 150 -10.44 11.11 -21.81
C ALA A 150 -10.40 11.59 -23.27
N GLU A 151 -11.27 11.05 -24.13
CA GLU A 151 -11.40 11.47 -25.54
C GLU A 151 -11.79 12.96 -25.65
N GLU A 152 -12.81 13.41 -24.87
CA GLU A 152 -13.27 14.81 -24.86
C GLU A 152 -12.22 15.79 -24.32
N MET A 153 -11.32 15.30 -23.45
CA MET A 153 -10.21 16.08 -22.92
C MET A 153 -8.96 16.07 -23.81
N GLY A 154 -8.95 15.28 -24.91
CA GLY A 154 -7.81 15.14 -25.82
C GLY A 154 -6.76 14.13 -25.35
N HIS A 155 -7.08 13.28 -24.37
CA HIS A 155 -6.20 12.26 -23.81
C HIS A 155 -6.74 10.83 -24.00
N GLY A 156 -7.52 10.57 -25.05
CA GLY A 156 -8.16 9.28 -25.33
C GLY A 156 -7.19 8.10 -25.34
N ASP A 157 -5.99 8.29 -25.87
CA ASP A 157 -4.94 7.26 -25.93
C ASP A 157 -4.42 6.83 -24.56
N SER A 158 -4.67 7.62 -23.51
CA SER A 158 -4.28 7.31 -22.13
C SER A 158 -5.21 6.30 -21.47
N TYR A 159 -6.42 6.10 -22.00
CA TYR A 159 -7.38 5.17 -21.41
C TYR A 159 -6.87 3.73 -21.46
N LYS A 160 -6.90 3.07 -20.31
CA LYS A 160 -6.60 1.63 -20.21
C LYS A 160 -7.40 0.96 -19.12
N THR A 161 -7.74 -0.32 -19.31
CA THR A 161 -8.15 -1.19 -18.21
C THR A 161 -6.92 -1.55 -17.40
N VAL A 162 -7.07 -1.61 -16.06
CA VAL A 162 -5.93 -1.84 -15.18
C VAL A 162 -5.56 -3.33 -15.08
N ALA A 163 -4.29 -3.61 -14.86
CA ALA A 163 -3.83 -4.93 -14.44
C ALA A 163 -3.96 -5.06 -12.92
N THR A 164 -4.49 -6.18 -12.44
CA THR A 164 -4.84 -6.37 -11.03
C THR A 164 -4.45 -7.74 -10.50
N GLY A 165 -4.24 -7.85 -9.20
CA GLY A 165 -4.07 -9.11 -8.50
C GLY A 165 -5.40 -9.81 -8.20
N VAL A 166 -6.17 -10.14 -9.24
CA VAL A 166 -7.48 -10.79 -9.13
C VAL A 166 -7.56 -11.99 -10.07
N PHE A 167 -8.11 -13.09 -9.57
CA PHE A 167 -8.40 -14.27 -10.39
C PHE A 167 -9.74 -14.09 -11.11
N PHE A 168 -9.71 -13.77 -12.39
CA PHE A 168 -10.88 -13.56 -13.23
C PHE A 168 -11.48 -14.86 -13.76
N PRO A 169 -12.80 -14.87 -14.11
CA PRO A 169 -13.39 -15.94 -14.91
C PRO A 169 -12.56 -16.19 -16.18
N GLN A 170 -12.42 -17.46 -16.55
CA GLN A 170 -11.71 -17.86 -17.74
C GLN A 170 -12.63 -17.74 -18.98
N ALA A 171 -12.28 -18.38 -20.09
CA ALA A 171 -13.00 -18.27 -21.37
C ALA A 171 -14.48 -18.66 -21.31
N ASP A 172 -14.86 -19.52 -20.36
CA ASP A 172 -16.26 -19.90 -20.10
C ASP A 172 -17.09 -18.81 -19.40
N GLY A 173 -16.44 -17.76 -18.89
CA GLY A 173 -17.07 -16.63 -18.19
C GLY A 173 -17.71 -16.98 -16.83
N VAL A 174 -17.53 -18.20 -16.32
CA VAL A 174 -18.16 -18.66 -15.07
C VAL A 174 -17.60 -17.93 -13.87
N ARG A 175 -18.47 -17.19 -13.17
CA ARG A 175 -18.15 -16.49 -11.92
C ARG A 175 -18.22 -17.44 -10.73
N ALA A 176 -17.44 -17.14 -9.68
CA ALA A 176 -17.38 -17.93 -8.45
C ALA A 176 -16.95 -19.39 -8.62
N GLN A 177 -16.36 -19.76 -9.75
CA GLN A 177 -15.84 -21.10 -10.01
C GLN A 177 -14.62 -21.38 -9.14
N VAL A 178 -14.62 -22.49 -8.42
CA VAL A 178 -13.46 -22.97 -7.66
C VAL A 178 -12.50 -23.67 -8.59
N MET A 179 -11.22 -23.30 -8.51
CA MET A 179 -10.15 -23.95 -9.27
C MET A 179 -9.00 -24.30 -8.30
N LYS A 180 -8.46 -25.50 -8.46
CA LYS A 180 -7.21 -25.88 -7.78
C LYS A 180 -6.08 -25.02 -8.33
N ASP A 181 -5.26 -24.52 -7.43
CA ASP A 181 -4.10 -23.67 -7.70
C ASP A 181 -3.88 -23.26 -9.17
N PRO A 182 -4.38 -22.09 -9.60
CA PRO A 182 -4.20 -21.67 -10.99
C PRO A 182 -2.83 -21.04 -11.28
N TYR A 183 -1.97 -20.82 -10.27
CA TYR A 183 -0.76 -19.99 -10.39
C TYR A 183 0.56 -20.73 -10.19
N PHE A 184 0.59 -21.77 -9.36
CA PHE A 184 1.85 -22.36 -8.85
C PHE A 184 1.96 -23.85 -9.10
N ASN A 185 1.44 -24.31 -10.22
CA ASN A 185 1.57 -25.70 -10.72
C ASN A 185 1.12 -26.77 -9.69
N GLY A 186 0.07 -26.48 -8.93
CA GLY A 186 -0.50 -27.37 -7.93
C GLY A 186 0.10 -27.22 -6.52
N ASP A 187 1.10 -26.37 -6.34
CA ASP A 187 1.77 -26.13 -5.04
C ASP A 187 1.14 -24.98 -4.24
N GLY A 188 0.29 -24.17 -4.86
CA GLY A 188 -0.38 -23.03 -4.26
C GLY A 188 -1.78 -23.35 -3.74
N PRO A 189 -2.46 -22.36 -3.14
CA PRO A 189 -3.81 -22.54 -2.61
C PRO A 189 -4.87 -22.52 -3.71
N ASP A 190 -5.99 -23.23 -3.46
CA ASP A 190 -7.18 -23.14 -4.29
C ASP A 190 -7.71 -21.72 -4.39
N ARG A 191 -8.28 -21.37 -5.53
CA ARG A 191 -8.79 -20.03 -5.81
C ARG A 191 -10.23 -20.11 -6.32
N ARG A 192 -10.92 -18.98 -6.28
CA ARG A 192 -12.26 -18.84 -6.84
C ARG A 192 -12.29 -17.65 -7.79
N THR A 193 -12.94 -17.78 -8.96
CA THR A 193 -13.03 -16.69 -9.93
C THR A 193 -13.87 -15.52 -9.40
N CYS A 194 -13.52 -14.31 -9.82
CA CYS A 194 -14.13 -13.06 -9.36
C CYS A 194 -15.64 -13.00 -9.69
N GLN A 195 -16.41 -12.43 -8.76
CA GLN A 195 -17.85 -12.19 -8.93
C GLN A 195 -18.16 -10.76 -9.36
N TYR A 196 -17.16 -9.91 -9.51
CA TYR A 196 -17.29 -8.49 -9.87
C TYR A 196 -18.17 -7.69 -8.90
N CYS A 197 -18.00 -7.90 -7.60
CA CYS A 197 -18.84 -7.32 -6.56
C CYS A 197 -18.42 -5.93 -6.06
N GLY A 198 -17.35 -5.32 -6.59
CA GLY A 198 -16.88 -3.99 -6.19
C GLY A 198 -16.19 -3.89 -4.81
N ASN A 199 -16.11 -4.97 -4.04
CA ASN A 199 -15.71 -4.93 -2.61
C ASN A 199 -14.21 -5.09 -2.34
N CYS A 200 -13.34 -4.95 -3.32
CA CYS A 200 -11.91 -5.26 -3.14
C CYS A 200 -11.25 -4.48 -2.02
N ILE A 201 -11.61 -3.20 -1.82
CA ILE A 201 -11.00 -2.32 -0.79
C ILE A 201 -11.41 -2.69 0.64
N ILE A 202 -12.56 -3.33 0.82
CA ILE A 202 -13.00 -3.77 2.15
C ILE A 202 -12.64 -5.21 2.48
N GLY A 203 -12.00 -5.91 1.54
CA GLY A 203 -11.56 -7.30 1.64
C GLY A 203 -12.38 -8.23 0.76
N CYS A 204 -11.78 -9.32 0.32
CA CYS A 204 -12.42 -10.27 -0.58
C CYS A 204 -12.89 -11.52 0.18
N ARG A 205 -14.21 -11.66 0.34
CA ARG A 205 -14.84 -12.84 0.95
C ARG A 205 -14.86 -14.07 0.03
N TYR A 206 -14.51 -13.89 -1.25
CA TYR A 206 -14.75 -14.88 -2.30
C TYR A 206 -13.49 -15.57 -2.82
N ASN A 207 -12.36 -15.41 -2.16
CA ASN A 207 -11.08 -16.03 -2.54
C ASN A 207 -10.62 -15.70 -3.99
N ALA A 208 -11.07 -14.58 -4.55
CA ALA A 208 -10.65 -14.14 -5.88
C ALA A 208 -9.46 -13.18 -5.87
N LYS A 209 -9.29 -12.42 -4.78
CA LYS A 209 -8.20 -11.47 -4.60
C LYS A 209 -6.91 -12.17 -4.22
N ASN A 210 -5.80 -11.85 -4.91
CA ASN A 210 -4.47 -12.39 -4.65
C ASN A 210 -3.79 -11.61 -3.50
N THR A 211 -4.30 -11.79 -2.27
CA THR A 211 -3.63 -11.25 -1.09
C THR A 211 -2.31 -11.99 -0.85
N LEU A 212 -1.40 -11.39 -0.10
CA LEU A 212 -0.10 -11.99 0.23
C LEU A 212 -0.22 -13.34 0.95
N MET A 213 -1.32 -13.60 1.62
CA MET A 213 -1.63 -14.91 2.21
C MET A 213 -1.89 -16.03 1.18
N LYS A 214 -2.03 -15.68 -0.10
CA LYS A 214 -2.28 -16.64 -1.20
C LYS A 214 -1.01 -16.90 -2.04
N ASN A 215 0.10 -16.24 -1.72
CA ASN A 215 1.35 -16.32 -2.45
C ASN A 215 2.56 -16.21 -1.52
N TYR A 216 3.19 -15.06 -1.34
CA TYR A 216 4.42 -14.92 -0.56
C TYR A 216 4.32 -15.50 0.85
N LEU A 217 3.31 -15.16 1.64
CA LEU A 217 3.16 -15.70 3.00
C LEU A 217 2.80 -17.17 2.99
N TYR A 218 2.01 -17.64 2.02
CA TYR A 218 1.69 -19.05 1.87
C TYR A 218 2.96 -19.90 1.71
N PHE A 219 3.85 -19.48 0.80
CA PHE A 219 5.10 -20.19 0.59
C PHE A 219 6.11 -20.00 1.73
N ALA A 220 6.12 -18.83 2.37
CA ALA A 220 6.95 -18.61 3.55
C ALA A 220 6.56 -19.59 4.69
N GLU A 221 5.26 -19.74 4.99
CA GLU A 221 4.78 -20.72 5.97
C GLU A 221 5.08 -22.16 5.56
N ARG A 222 4.96 -22.51 4.26
CA ARG A 222 5.38 -23.81 3.73
C ARG A 222 6.86 -24.09 4.03
N ASN A 223 7.70 -23.06 3.99
CA ASN A 223 9.14 -23.15 4.29
C ASN A 223 9.43 -23.10 5.81
N GLY A 224 8.41 -23.10 6.67
CA GLY A 224 8.55 -23.09 8.13
C GLY A 224 8.68 -21.72 8.78
N VAL A 225 8.35 -20.63 8.06
CA VAL A 225 8.24 -19.30 8.66
C VAL A 225 7.07 -19.26 9.64
N GLU A 226 7.34 -18.82 10.86
CA GLU A 226 6.30 -18.59 11.87
C GLU A 226 5.71 -17.18 11.69
N ILE A 227 4.38 -17.05 11.75
CA ILE A 227 3.68 -15.75 11.72
C ILE A 227 2.88 -15.59 13.01
N ARG A 228 3.21 -14.58 13.83
CA ARG A 228 2.48 -14.21 15.06
C ARG A 228 1.64 -12.96 14.80
N PRO A 229 0.31 -13.08 14.62
CA PRO A 229 -0.60 -11.95 14.62
C PRO A 229 -0.75 -11.35 16.02
N SER A 230 -1.42 -10.20 16.13
CA SER A 230 -1.65 -9.48 17.40
C SER A 230 -0.37 -9.13 18.18
N SER A 231 0.77 -9.03 17.50
CA SER A 231 2.11 -8.89 18.03
C SER A 231 2.77 -7.61 17.53
N GLU A 232 2.69 -6.56 18.35
CA GLU A 232 3.26 -5.25 18.03
C GLU A 232 4.69 -5.14 18.58
N VAL A 233 5.66 -4.86 17.71
CA VAL A 233 7.02 -4.54 18.15
C VAL A 233 7.06 -3.11 18.68
N ILE A 234 7.51 -2.95 19.92
CA ILE A 234 7.57 -1.65 20.60
C ILE A 234 8.98 -1.13 20.83
N LYS A 235 9.99 -2.02 20.77
CA LYS A 235 11.40 -1.64 20.93
C LYS A 235 12.33 -2.62 20.22
N ILE A 236 13.39 -2.06 19.62
CA ILE A 236 14.52 -2.79 19.03
C ILE A 236 15.78 -2.28 19.70
N THR A 237 16.64 -3.19 20.17
CA THR A 237 17.91 -2.85 20.82
C THR A 237 19.01 -3.75 20.25
N PRO A 238 20.06 -3.21 19.67
CA PRO A 238 21.21 -4.01 19.24
C PRO A 238 21.97 -4.54 20.46
N LEU A 239 22.52 -5.74 20.37
CA LEU A 239 23.28 -6.39 21.46
C LEU A 239 24.69 -5.81 21.60
N ASN A 240 25.16 -5.13 20.57
CA ASN A 240 26.40 -4.33 20.57
C ASN A 240 26.21 -3.07 19.71
N THR A 241 27.19 -2.19 19.65
CA THR A 241 27.05 -0.85 19.06
C THR A 241 26.59 -0.84 17.60
N ASP A 242 27.03 -1.80 16.78
CA ASP A 242 26.77 -1.87 15.35
C ASP A 242 25.75 -2.98 14.96
N GLY A 243 25.19 -3.69 15.94
CA GLY A 243 24.22 -4.77 15.73
C GLY A 243 24.83 -6.08 15.21
N SER A 244 26.14 -6.18 15.03
CA SER A 244 26.79 -7.40 14.53
C SER A 244 26.62 -8.62 15.47
N ALA A 245 26.39 -8.37 16.77
CA ALA A 245 26.07 -9.40 17.76
C ALA A 245 24.59 -9.79 17.80
N GLY A 246 23.71 -9.17 16.98
CA GLY A 246 22.28 -9.40 16.94
C GLY A 246 21.46 -8.35 17.69
N TYR A 247 20.18 -8.65 17.88
CA TYR A 247 19.18 -7.71 18.38
C TYR A 247 18.26 -8.34 19.41
N GLU A 248 17.82 -7.54 20.38
CA GLU A 248 16.66 -7.80 21.23
C GLU A 248 15.46 -7.02 20.69
N VAL A 249 14.32 -7.71 20.58
CA VAL A 249 13.05 -7.15 20.11
C VAL A 249 12.00 -7.33 21.21
N ILE A 250 11.46 -6.22 21.71
CA ILE A 250 10.37 -6.25 22.70
C ILE A 250 9.04 -6.23 21.97
N VAL A 251 8.24 -7.24 22.23
CA VAL A 251 6.93 -7.47 21.63
C VAL A 251 5.84 -7.23 22.66
N LYS A 252 4.82 -6.46 22.25
CA LYS A 252 3.55 -6.32 22.94
C LYS A 252 2.51 -7.15 22.22
N GLU A 253 2.01 -8.16 22.88
CA GLU A 253 1.00 -9.07 22.36
C GLU A 253 -0.34 -8.80 23.05
N VAL A 254 -1.43 -8.84 22.29
CA VAL A 254 -2.78 -8.66 22.82
C VAL A 254 -3.62 -9.88 22.46
N ILE A 255 -3.88 -10.75 23.43
CA ILE A 255 -4.73 -11.94 23.31
C ILE A 255 -5.86 -11.82 24.32
N ASP A 256 -7.11 -12.00 23.88
CA ASP A 256 -8.31 -11.96 24.73
C ASP A 256 -8.36 -10.71 25.65
N LYS A 257 -8.00 -9.55 25.11
CA LYS A 257 -7.89 -8.26 25.83
C LYS A 257 -6.81 -8.22 26.92
N LYS A 258 -6.01 -9.27 27.08
CA LYS A 258 -4.85 -9.28 27.97
C LYS A 258 -3.62 -8.82 27.20
N VAL A 259 -2.86 -7.93 27.83
CA VAL A 259 -1.59 -7.43 27.28
C VAL A 259 -0.45 -8.20 27.92
N ARG A 260 0.38 -8.79 27.09
CA ARG A 260 1.62 -9.44 27.47
C ARG A 260 2.79 -8.74 26.79
N GLN A 261 3.91 -8.61 27.48
CA GLN A 261 5.17 -8.18 26.87
C GLN A 261 6.22 -9.27 27.06
N TYR A 262 7.01 -9.50 26.02
CA TYR A 262 8.13 -10.43 26.07
C TYR A 262 9.24 -9.96 25.12
N THR A 263 10.43 -10.51 25.33
CA THR A 263 11.62 -10.21 24.55
C THR A 263 12.01 -11.41 23.71
N LEU A 264 12.37 -11.16 22.46
CA LEU A 264 12.96 -12.14 21.54
C LEU A 264 14.34 -11.67 21.12
N ARG A 265 15.23 -12.62 20.80
CA ARG A 265 16.55 -12.36 20.27
C ARG A 265 16.68 -12.91 18.86
N ALA A 266 17.24 -12.10 17.94
CA ALA A 266 17.50 -12.52 16.58
C ALA A 266 18.86 -12.02 16.10
N ARG A 267 19.45 -12.72 15.14
CA ARG A 267 20.70 -12.29 14.47
C ARG A 267 20.49 -11.06 13.63
N GLY A 268 19.30 -10.92 13.03
CA GLY A 268 18.91 -9.76 12.24
C GLY A 268 17.43 -9.43 12.35
N VAL A 269 17.10 -8.21 11.94
CA VAL A 269 15.73 -7.68 11.95
C VAL A 269 15.43 -7.00 10.63
N VAL A 270 14.27 -7.30 10.03
CA VAL A 270 13.73 -6.59 8.88
C VAL A 270 12.50 -5.79 9.33
N VAL A 271 12.56 -4.46 9.22
CA VAL A 271 11.44 -3.57 9.56
C VAL A 271 10.61 -3.33 8.29
N SER A 272 9.37 -3.78 8.30
CA SER A 272 8.44 -3.75 7.14
C SER A 272 7.02 -3.39 7.56
N GLY A 273 6.89 -2.46 8.51
CA GLY A 273 5.60 -2.03 9.08
C GLY A 273 4.81 -1.05 8.19
N GLY A 274 5.26 -0.81 6.94
CA GLY A 274 4.78 0.30 6.11
C GLY A 274 5.25 1.65 6.67
N VAL A 275 5.16 2.72 5.89
CA VAL A 275 5.70 4.04 6.30
C VAL A 275 5.22 4.43 7.70
N MET A 276 3.91 4.23 7.99
CA MET A 276 3.29 4.62 9.27
C MET A 276 3.58 3.66 10.43
N GLY A 277 4.16 2.51 10.18
CA GLY A 277 4.71 1.61 11.21
C GLY A 277 6.22 1.80 11.35
N THR A 278 6.94 1.77 10.24
CA THR A 278 8.40 1.76 10.16
C THR A 278 9.01 3.08 10.60
N VAL A 279 8.64 4.20 9.97
CA VAL A 279 9.25 5.52 10.27
C VAL A 279 9.02 5.93 11.72
N PRO A 280 7.80 5.86 12.29
CA PRO A 280 7.56 6.15 13.70
C PRO A 280 8.35 5.25 14.67
N LEU A 281 8.45 3.94 14.38
CA LEU A 281 9.21 3.00 15.20
C LEU A 281 10.68 3.38 15.24
N LEU A 282 11.30 3.59 14.08
CA LEU A 282 12.73 3.95 13.99
C LEU A 282 13.03 5.34 14.58
N LEU A 283 12.18 6.33 14.34
CA LEU A 283 12.28 7.65 15.00
C LEU A 283 12.22 7.52 16.53
N LYS A 284 11.34 6.66 17.05
CA LYS A 284 11.23 6.41 18.49
C LYS A 284 12.49 5.73 19.04
N MET A 285 13.09 4.78 18.28
CA MET A 285 14.36 4.15 18.66
C MET A 285 15.51 5.16 18.68
N ARG A 286 15.60 6.03 17.64
CA ARG A 286 16.64 7.03 17.53
C ARG A 286 16.48 8.17 18.55
N ASP A 287 15.27 8.76 18.61
CA ASP A 287 15.08 10.07 19.27
C ASP A 287 14.60 9.94 20.73
N GLN A 288 13.83 8.88 21.08
CA GLN A 288 13.30 8.70 22.42
C GLN A 288 14.06 7.64 23.22
N TYR A 289 14.15 6.41 22.72
CA TYR A 289 14.80 5.32 23.48
C TYR A 289 16.32 5.33 23.37
N LYS A 290 16.87 6.00 22.37
CA LYS A 290 18.31 6.05 22.11
C LYS A 290 18.97 4.68 21.95
N THR A 291 18.18 3.67 21.51
CA THR A 291 18.72 2.34 21.22
C THR A 291 19.36 2.24 19.85
N LEU A 292 18.96 3.08 18.91
CA LEU A 292 19.53 3.18 17.56
C LEU A 292 19.94 4.65 17.25
N PRO A 293 20.84 5.26 18.03
CA PRO A 293 21.17 6.69 17.94
C PRO A 293 21.86 7.07 16.62
N ASN A 294 22.54 6.11 15.97
CA ASN A 294 23.37 6.36 14.78
C ASN A 294 22.59 6.26 13.45
N ILE A 295 21.26 6.05 13.49
CA ILE A 295 20.45 6.11 12.25
C ILE A 295 20.57 7.52 11.65
N SER A 296 20.80 7.57 10.33
CA SER A 296 20.93 8.81 9.56
C SER A 296 19.88 9.86 9.91
N PRO A 297 20.23 11.15 9.97
CA PRO A 297 19.27 12.25 10.17
C PRO A 297 18.25 12.38 9.05
N LEU A 298 18.47 11.73 7.91
CA LEU A 298 17.51 11.67 6.80
C LEU A 298 16.30 10.80 7.09
N LEU A 299 16.30 10.01 8.19
CA LEU A 299 15.13 9.24 8.61
C LEU A 299 13.91 10.15 8.85
N GLY A 300 12.80 9.87 8.17
CA GLY A 300 11.55 10.63 8.22
C GLY A 300 11.54 11.87 7.31
N GLN A 301 12.59 12.10 6.52
CA GLN A 301 12.61 13.20 5.56
C GLN A 301 11.94 12.78 4.23
N GLU A 302 11.43 13.76 3.49
CA GLU A 302 10.84 13.59 2.15
C GLU A 302 9.76 12.50 2.05
N ILE A 303 8.83 12.45 3.00
CA ILE A 303 7.67 11.56 2.93
C ILE A 303 6.77 11.99 1.76
N ARG A 304 6.49 11.09 0.86
CA ARG A 304 5.68 11.29 -0.35
C ARG A 304 4.27 10.72 -0.15
N THR A 305 3.29 11.34 -0.79
CA THR A 305 1.86 10.98 -0.66
C THR A 305 1.23 10.63 -2.01
N ASN A 306 2.05 10.47 -3.04
CA ASN A 306 1.61 10.37 -4.44
C ASN A 306 0.79 11.60 -4.90
N SER A 307 0.81 12.68 -4.10
CA SER A 307 0.05 13.91 -4.29
C SER A 307 -1.42 13.64 -4.61
N GLU A 308 -2.06 12.84 -3.75
CA GLU A 308 -3.42 12.37 -3.97
C GLU A 308 -4.48 13.39 -3.57
N THR A 309 -5.59 13.36 -4.31
CA THR A 309 -6.88 13.93 -3.93
C THR A 309 -8.02 12.98 -4.29
N LEU A 310 -9.13 13.09 -3.57
CA LEU A 310 -10.32 12.30 -3.81
C LEU A 310 -11.44 13.17 -4.35
N THR A 311 -11.91 12.85 -5.56
CA THR A 311 -13.09 13.49 -6.13
C THR A 311 -14.19 12.45 -6.38
N THR A 312 -15.43 12.88 -6.54
CA THR A 312 -16.56 11.97 -6.72
C THR A 312 -17.52 12.45 -7.80
N ALA A 313 -18.12 11.50 -8.51
CA ALA A 313 -19.38 11.70 -9.22
C ALA A 313 -20.48 11.01 -8.40
N ASN A 314 -21.39 11.79 -7.81
CA ASN A 314 -22.40 11.29 -6.88
C ASN A 314 -23.78 11.27 -7.53
N ASP A 315 -24.63 10.33 -7.06
CA ASP A 315 -26.04 10.23 -7.44
C ASP A 315 -26.25 10.15 -8.96
N THR A 316 -25.42 9.36 -9.64
CA THR A 316 -25.59 9.05 -11.07
C THR A 316 -26.94 8.37 -11.32
N ARG A 317 -27.47 8.49 -12.54
CA ARG A 317 -28.71 7.81 -12.92
C ARG A 317 -28.52 6.31 -13.07
N GLU A 318 -27.29 5.93 -13.47
CA GLU A 318 -26.90 4.56 -13.72
C GLU A 318 -26.35 3.88 -12.46
N LYS A 319 -26.48 2.55 -12.42
CA LYS A 319 -25.85 1.70 -11.43
C LYS A 319 -24.38 1.51 -11.81
N VAL A 320 -23.44 1.79 -10.88
CA VAL A 320 -21.99 1.83 -11.16
C VAL A 320 -21.16 0.95 -10.20
N ASP A 321 -21.79 0.13 -9.37
CA ASP A 321 -21.17 -0.60 -8.25
C ASP A 321 -20.63 -2.00 -8.60
N ASP A 322 -20.89 -2.51 -9.79
CA ASP A 322 -20.38 -3.81 -10.26
C ASP A 322 -19.02 -3.69 -10.96
N GLY A 323 -18.19 -4.71 -10.80
CA GLY A 323 -16.81 -4.75 -11.31
C GLY A 323 -15.78 -5.01 -10.20
N VAL A 324 -14.49 -4.83 -10.51
CA VAL A 324 -13.45 -4.72 -9.50
C VAL A 324 -13.38 -3.29 -8.97
N ALA A 325 -12.83 -3.08 -7.77
CA ALA A 325 -12.85 -1.76 -7.15
C ALA A 325 -12.24 -0.67 -8.05
N ILE A 326 -11.04 -0.90 -8.58
CA ILE A 326 -10.44 -0.05 -9.63
C ILE A 326 -10.31 -0.89 -10.89
N SER A 327 -10.91 -0.42 -11.99
CA SER A 327 -11.05 -1.16 -13.25
C SER A 327 -10.42 -0.46 -14.44
N SER A 328 -10.36 0.88 -14.42
CA SER A 328 -9.86 1.70 -15.52
C SER A 328 -9.13 2.95 -15.03
N PHE A 329 -8.33 3.50 -15.90
CA PHE A 329 -7.37 4.57 -15.68
C PHE A 329 -7.32 5.49 -16.88
N ILE A 330 -7.13 6.80 -16.64
CA ILE A 330 -6.77 7.81 -17.64
C ILE A 330 -5.70 8.75 -17.09
N SER A 331 -4.93 9.37 -17.99
CA SER A 331 -4.19 10.60 -17.68
C SER A 331 -5.04 11.79 -18.11
N VAL A 332 -5.24 12.76 -17.23
CA VAL A 332 -6.05 13.96 -17.52
C VAL A 332 -5.20 15.16 -17.92
N ASP A 333 -3.90 15.07 -17.71
CA ASP A 333 -2.81 15.88 -18.20
C ASP A 333 -1.48 15.09 -18.08
N ASP A 334 -0.34 15.69 -18.45
CA ASP A 334 0.98 15.02 -18.47
C ASP A 334 1.42 14.50 -17.08
N ASN A 335 0.92 15.10 -16.01
CA ASN A 335 1.35 14.82 -14.65
C ASN A 335 0.27 14.18 -13.77
N THR A 336 -1.01 14.18 -14.20
CA THR A 336 -2.14 13.83 -13.36
C THR A 336 -2.88 12.61 -13.89
N ASN A 337 -2.94 11.58 -13.09
CA ASN A 337 -3.62 10.32 -13.34
C ASN A 337 -4.91 10.21 -12.53
N MET A 338 -5.91 9.54 -13.09
CA MET A 338 -7.23 9.38 -12.48
C MET A 338 -7.77 7.97 -12.68
N GLU A 339 -8.23 7.33 -11.60
CA GLU A 339 -8.77 5.99 -11.58
C GLU A 339 -10.22 5.99 -11.11
N VAL A 340 -11.07 5.18 -11.78
CA VAL A 340 -12.43 4.87 -11.31
C VAL A 340 -12.33 3.91 -10.12
N ASN A 341 -12.89 4.30 -8.99
CA ASN A 341 -12.97 3.46 -7.81
C ASN A 341 -14.42 3.34 -7.34
N ARG A 342 -14.87 2.10 -7.15
CA ARG A 342 -16.24 1.76 -6.78
C ARG A 342 -16.32 0.90 -5.53
N PHE A 343 -17.52 0.88 -4.95
CA PHE A 343 -17.86 0.07 -3.79
C PHE A 343 -19.17 -0.68 -4.08
N ARG A 344 -19.29 -1.88 -3.52
CA ARG A 344 -20.53 -2.68 -3.59
C ARG A 344 -21.72 -1.92 -3.02
N GLU A 345 -22.90 -2.08 -3.60
CA GLU A 345 -24.17 -1.62 -3.03
C GLU A 345 -24.28 -2.00 -1.55
N GLY A 346 -24.65 -1.03 -0.70
CA GLY A 346 -24.69 -1.17 0.75
C GLY A 346 -23.34 -0.88 1.46
N SER A 347 -22.25 -0.62 0.73
CA SER A 347 -20.95 -0.22 1.32
C SER A 347 -20.82 1.31 1.35
N ASP A 348 -21.79 1.97 1.94
CA ASP A 348 -21.92 3.43 1.98
C ASP A 348 -21.00 4.12 3.01
N GLY A 349 -20.25 3.33 3.80
CA GLY A 349 -19.39 3.83 4.88
C GLY A 349 -18.31 4.81 4.40
N THR A 350 -17.83 4.70 3.16
CA THR A 350 -16.86 5.66 2.60
C THR A 350 -17.40 7.07 2.63
N TRP A 351 -18.67 7.30 2.28
CA TRP A 351 -19.33 8.62 2.34
C TRP A 351 -19.68 9.07 3.77
N LEU A 352 -19.70 8.16 4.73
CA LEU A 352 -19.83 8.46 6.15
C LEU A 352 -18.48 8.88 6.76
N TYR A 353 -17.41 8.15 6.44
CA TYR A 353 -16.06 8.41 7.01
C TYR A 353 -15.36 9.59 6.34
N VAL A 354 -15.64 9.80 5.04
CA VAL A 354 -15.13 10.90 4.23
C VAL A 354 -16.33 11.58 3.56
N PRO A 355 -16.97 12.55 4.23
CA PRO A 355 -18.11 13.27 3.65
C PRO A 355 -17.69 14.06 2.41
N TYR A 356 -18.53 14.03 1.38
CA TYR A 356 -18.34 14.79 0.15
C TYR A 356 -19.35 15.90 0.02
N VAL A 357 -18.91 17.03 -0.54
CA VAL A 357 -19.70 18.25 -0.77
C VAL A 357 -19.63 18.65 -2.24
N PRO A 358 -20.54 19.50 -2.74
CA PRO A 358 -20.47 19.99 -4.10
C PRO A 358 -19.09 20.53 -4.43
N MET A 359 -18.55 20.12 -5.57
CA MET A 359 -17.18 20.45 -5.96
C MET A 359 -17.00 21.96 -6.10
N VAL A 360 -16.01 22.48 -5.40
CA VAL A 360 -15.57 23.89 -5.50
C VAL A 360 -14.09 23.93 -5.85
N THR A 361 -13.77 24.84 -6.77
CA THR A 361 -12.41 25.04 -7.29
C THR A 361 -11.64 26.08 -6.49
N GLY A 362 -10.31 25.98 -6.48
CA GLY A 362 -9.41 26.92 -5.81
C GLY A 362 -8.77 26.34 -4.56
N THR A 363 -8.03 27.16 -3.83
CA THR A 363 -7.27 26.75 -2.64
C THR A 363 -7.50 27.70 -1.47
N GLY A 364 -7.18 27.25 -0.25
CA GLY A 364 -7.21 28.06 0.96
C GLY A 364 -8.58 28.71 1.23
N ILE A 365 -8.56 29.92 1.75
CA ILE A 365 -9.77 30.64 2.20
C ILE A 365 -10.77 30.89 1.07
N VAL A 366 -10.28 31.09 -0.16
CA VAL A 366 -11.16 31.31 -1.32
C VAL A 366 -12.02 30.07 -1.60
N ARG A 367 -11.49 28.87 -1.45
CA ARG A 367 -12.23 27.62 -1.60
C ARG A 367 -13.31 27.48 -0.51
N ILE A 368 -12.96 27.83 0.74
CA ILE A 368 -13.90 27.81 1.86
C ILE A 368 -15.07 28.80 1.64
N VAL A 369 -14.76 30.04 1.24
CA VAL A 369 -15.80 31.06 0.98
C VAL A 369 -16.72 30.62 -0.15
N LYS A 370 -16.17 30.11 -1.27
CA LYS A 370 -16.95 29.54 -2.37
C LYS A 370 -17.85 28.39 -1.91
N PHE A 371 -17.33 27.51 -1.07
CA PHE A 371 -18.09 26.40 -0.51
C PHE A 371 -19.27 26.88 0.34
N LEU A 372 -19.04 27.81 1.26
CA LEU A 372 -20.09 28.39 2.12
C LEU A 372 -21.16 29.09 1.28
N PHE A 373 -20.75 29.90 0.30
CA PHE A 373 -21.67 30.60 -0.60
C PHE A 373 -22.49 29.61 -1.44
N ASN A 374 -21.85 28.58 -2.02
CA ASN A 374 -22.56 27.55 -2.79
C ASN A 374 -23.54 26.75 -1.91
N THR A 375 -23.16 26.46 -0.66
CA THR A 375 -24.04 25.77 0.30
C THR A 375 -25.25 26.63 0.68
N LEU A 376 -25.06 27.94 0.84
CA LEU A 376 -26.15 28.87 1.11
C LEU A 376 -27.15 28.97 -0.05
N LEU A 377 -26.63 29.00 -1.28
CA LEU A 377 -27.47 29.06 -2.50
C LEU A 377 -28.15 27.72 -2.82
N HIS A 378 -27.54 26.59 -2.47
CA HIS A 378 -28.00 25.23 -2.81
C HIS A 378 -28.01 24.29 -1.60
N PRO A 379 -28.73 24.62 -0.50
CA PRO A 379 -28.67 23.85 0.74
C PRO A 379 -29.16 22.40 0.60
N PHE A 380 -30.20 22.19 -0.19
CA PHE A 380 -30.73 20.82 -0.43
C PHE A 380 -29.76 19.94 -1.24
N LYS A 381 -29.02 20.53 -2.18
CA LYS A 381 -27.98 19.83 -2.93
C LYS A 381 -26.85 19.38 -2.02
N THR A 382 -26.37 20.26 -1.17
CA THR A 382 -25.33 19.94 -0.17
C THR A 382 -25.82 18.88 0.81
N ALA A 383 -27.01 19.00 1.34
CA ALA A 383 -27.61 18.02 2.25
C ALA A 383 -27.78 16.63 1.59
N LYS A 384 -28.19 16.58 0.32
CA LYS A 384 -28.28 15.33 -0.46
C LYS A 384 -26.91 14.68 -0.63
N MET A 385 -25.86 15.45 -0.91
CA MET A 385 -24.51 14.93 -1.06
C MET A 385 -23.91 14.39 0.24
N LEU A 386 -24.20 15.04 1.36
CA LEU A 386 -23.76 14.60 2.69
C LEU A 386 -24.48 13.34 3.19
N ARG A 387 -25.63 12.98 2.60
CA ARG A 387 -26.34 11.75 2.96
C ARG A 387 -25.61 10.52 2.42
N PRO A 388 -25.10 9.61 3.28
CA PRO A 388 -24.31 8.47 2.80
C PRO A 388 -25.14 7.37 2.15
N LYS A 389 -26.39 7.16 2.56
CA LYS A 389 -27.25 6.02 2.17
C LYS A 389 -27.48 5.93 0.66
N GLY A 390 -27.11 4.79 0.07
CA GLY A 390 -27.29 4.47 -1.34
C GLY A 390 -26.20 5.01 -2.28
N LYS A 391 -25.18 5.66 -1.72
CA LYS A 391 -24.10 6.25 -2.53
C LYS A 391 -23.26 5.21 -3.25
N ALA A 392 -22.91 4.10 -2.60
CA ALA A 392 -22.09 3.06 -3.21
C ALA A 392 -22.65 2.54 -4.54
N ARG A 393 -23.98 2.45 -4.67
CA ARG A 393 -24.66 2.00 -5.88
C ARG A 393 -24.58 2.98 -7.05
N SER A 394 -24.66 4.30 -6.74
CA SER A 394 -24.86 5.36 -7.74
C SER A 394 -23.79 6.44 -7.67
N SER A 395 -22.60 6.13 -7.16
CA SER A 395 -21.51 7.10 -7.09
C SER A 395 -20.18 6.43 -7.35
N ILE A 396 -19.30 7.15 -8.05
CA ILE A 396 -17.91 6.79 -8.28
C ILE A 396 -17.02 7.69 -7.45
N LEU A 397 -16.03 7.09 -6.82
CA LEU A 397 -14.90 7.77 -6.22
C LEU A 397 -13.75 7.77 -7.23
N PHE A 398 -13.15 8.91 -7.48
CA PHE A 398 -11.94 9.00 -8.28
C PHE A 398 -10.73 9.14 -7.37
N LEU A 399 -9.78 8.24 -7.56
CA LEU A 399 -8.45 8.36 -7.01
C LEU A 399 -7.60 9.14 -8.01
N VAL A 400 -7.22 10.35 -7.64
CA VAL A 400 -6.39 11.23 -8.46
C VAL A 400 -4.98 11.23 -7.89
N MET A 401 -3.99 10.94 -8.71
CA MET A 401 -2.57 10.87 -8.34
C MET A 401 -1.75 11.77 -9.25
N GLN A 402 -0.67 12.34 -8.73
CA GLN A 402 0.17 13.24 -9.51
C GLN A 402 1.66 12.89 -9.39
N LYS A 403 2.36 12.95 -10.53
CA LYS A 403 3.83 12.95 -10.62
C LYS A 403 4.32 14.32 -10.12
N SER A 404 4.56 14.47 -8.82
CA SER A 404 4.89 15.74 -8.17
C SER A 404 6.08 15.59 -7.26
N GLU A 405 6.86 16.65 -7.12
CA GLU A 405 7.97 16.72 -6.16
C GLU A 405 7.51 17.14 -4.74
N ALA A 406 6.20 17.21 -4.49
CA ALA A 406 5.66 17.58 -3.19
C ALA A 406 5.94 16.49 -2.12
N PHE A 407 6.30 16.92 -0.93
CA PHE A 407 6.58 16.05 0.21
C PHE A 407 6.34 16.75 1.55
N ILE A 408 6.32 15.95 2.61
CA ILE A 408 6.34 16.39 4.00
C ILE A 408 7.47 15.67 4.73
N HIS A 409 7.70 16.01 6.00
CA HIS A 409 8.62 15.28 6.88
C HIS A 409 7.84 14.70 8.05
N LEU A 410 8.23 13.54 8.54
CA LEU A 410 7.77 12.98 9.81
C LEU A 410 8.88 13.11 10.85
N GLU A 411 8.55 13.74 11.97
CA GLU A 411 9.49 13.96 13.06
C GLU A 411 8.91 13.50 14.40
N TRP A 412 9.77 13.03 15.30
CA TRP A 412 9.39 12.65 16.66
C TRP A 412 9.46 13.88 17.56
N ARG A 413 8.30 14.47 17.86
CA ARG A 413 8.22 15.73 18.61
C ARG A 413 7.26 15.66 19.79
N ARG A 414 7.59 16.45 20.84
CA ARG A 414 6.67 16.74 21.94
C ARG A 414 5.71 17.85 21.53
N LYS A 415 4.41 17.68 21.74
CA LYS A 415 3.39 18.67 21.39
C LYS A 415 2.45 18.93 22.57
N TRP A 416 2.09 20.19 22.78
CA TRP A 416 1.20 20.62 23.86
C TRP A 416 -0.21 20.02 23.73
N TYR A 417 -0.75 19.94 22.53
CA TYR A 417 -2.08 19.35 22.27
C TYR A 417 -2.13 17.82 22.47
N ARG A 418 -1.01 17.17 22.72
CA ARG A 418 -0.88 15.76 23.13
C ARG A 418 -0.58 15.65 24.62
N LEU A 419 -0.97 16.63 25.43
CA LEU A 419 -0.63 16.70 26.85
C LEU A 419 0.89 16.54 27.06
N PHE A 420 1.68 17.20 26.21
CA PHE A 420 3.15 17.14 26.18
C PHE A 420 3.75 15.74 25.94
N ARG A 421 2.98 14.78 25.43
CA ARG A 421 3.52 13.48 25.02
C ARG A 421 4.26 13.58 23.69
N ASN A 422 5.31 12.79 23.55
CA ASN A 422 6.03 12.65 22.30
C ASN A 422 5.20 11.84 21.30
N GLY A 423 5.37 12.13 20.02
CA GLY A 423 4.76 11.38 18.93
C GLY A 423 5.14 11.93 17.57
N VAL A 424 4.76 11.18 16.54
CA VAL A 424 5.00 11.57 15.15
C VAL A 424 4.20 12.81 14.79
N THR A 425 4.86 13.75 14.15
CA THR A 425 4.25 15.00 13.65
C THR A 425 4.67 15.20 12.21
N ALA A 426 3.72 15.50 11.34
CA ALA A 426 4.01 15.92 9.98
C ALA A 426 4.46 17.39 9.98
N VAL A 427 5.56 17.66 9.30
CA VAL A 427 6.17 18.99 9.20
C VAL A 427 6.42 19.31 7.74
N GLN A 428 6.22 20.57 7.38
CA GLN A 428 6.61 21.14 6.10
C GLN A 428 7.54 22.32 6.39
N LYS A 429 8.73 22.29 5.81
CA LYS A 429 9.76 23.31 6.03
C LYS A 429 9.63 24.43 5.00
N LYS A 430 10.22 25.58 5.29
CA LYS A 430 10.29 26.69 4.32
C LYS A 430 11.14 26.24 3.13
N GLY A 431 10.58 26.35 1.91
CA GLY A 431 11.25 25.93 0.68
C GLY A 431 10.80 24.54 0.17
N ASP A 432 10.08 23.74 0.99
CA ASP A 432 9.51 22.49 0.51
C ASP A 432 8.39 22.76 -0.49
N THR A 433 8.24 21.89 -1.50
CA THR A 433 7.09 21.90 -2.39
C THR A 433 5.85 21.44 -1.61
N PRO A 434 4.80 22.29 -1.49
CA PRO A 434 3.64 21.97 -0.67
C PRO A 434 2.75 20.90 -1.31
N LEU A 435 2.07 20.12 -0.45
CA LEU A 435 0.96 19.29 -0.89
C LEU A 435 -0.19 20.18 -1.38
N THR A 436 -0.84 19.78 -2.47
CA THR A 436 -2.04 20.44 -2.99
C THR A 436 -3.27 19.55 -2.89
N VAL A 437 -4.45 20.15 -2.86
CA VAL A 437 -5.77 19.48 -2.86
C VAL A 437 -6.62 19.95 -4.06
N SER A 438 -6.03 20.69 -5.00
CA SER A 438 -6.73 21.21 -6.18
C SER A 438 -5.94 20.84 -7.44
N PHE A 439 -6.59 20.09 -8.29
CA PHE A 439 -6.06 19.60 -9.57
C PHE A 439 -7.07 19.95 -10.66
N PRO A 440 -6.90 21.12 -11.34
CA PRO A 440 -7.90 21.65 -12.27
C PRO A 440 -8.31 20.69 -13.39
N ALA A 441 -7.36 19.92 -13.93
CA ALA A 441 -7.65 18.92 -14.97
C ALA A 441 -8.54 17.79 -14.43
N ALA A 442 -8.23 17.24 -13.25
CA ALA A 442 -9.05 16.20 -12.62
C ALA A 442 -10.42 16.74 -12.17
N GLU A 443 -10.49 17.99 -11.68
CA GLU A 443 -11.76 18.65 -11.36
C GLU A 443 -12.65 18.80 -12.61
N LYS A 444 -12.06 19.16 -13.77
CA LYS A 444 -12.76 19.22 -15.06
C LYS A 444 -13.25 17.83 -15.49
N ALA A 445 -12.37 16.83 -15.45
CA ALA A 445 -12.72 15.44 -15.77
C ALA A 445 -13.87 14.92 -14.91
N THR A 446 -13.81 15.14 -13.59
CA THR A 446 -14.86 14.74 -12.65
C THR A 446 -16.21 15.39 -12.97
N LYS A 447 -16.23 16.69 -13.33
CA LYS A 447 -17.45 17.41 -13.73
C LYS A 447 -18.03 16.86 -15.03
N LEU A 448 -17.19 16.60 -16.03
CA LEU A 448 -17.62 16.00 -17.31
C LEU A 448 -18.22 14.62 -17.07
N PHE A 449 -17.53 13.78 -16.30
CA PHE A 449 -18.03 12.45 -15.95
C PHE A 449 -19.38 12.49 -15.24
N ALA A 450 -19.49 13.31 -14.19
CA ALA A 450 -20.73 13.47 -13.45
C ALA A 450 -21.88 13.96 -14.34
N LYS A 451 -21.62 14.92 -15.23
CA LYS A 451 -22.60 15.43 -16.20
C LYS A 451 -23.09 14.35 -17.15
N LYS A 452 -22.17 13.53 -17.71
CA LYS A 452 -22.53 12.45 -18.65
C LYS A 452 -23.46 11.41 -17.99
N LEU A 453 -23.23 11.07 -16.73
CA LEU A 453 -24.09 10.12 -15.99
C LEU A 453 -25.25 10.79 -15.22
N GLY A 454 -25.49 12.09 -15.41
CA GLY A 454 -26.58 12.82 -14.76
C GLY A 454 -26.45 12.93 -13.24
N GLY A 455 -25.20 12.88 -12.75
CA GLY A 455 -24.83 13.00 -11.34
C GLY A 455 -24.23 14.35 -10.99
N GLU A 456 -23.65 14.45 -9.78
CA GLU A 456 -23.06 15.65 -9.21
C GLU A 456 -21.59 15.47 -8.84
N ALA A 457 -20.72 16.35 -9.31
CA ALA A 457 -19.31 16.36 -8.95
C ALA A 457 -19.10 16.81 -7.50
N GLY A 458 -18.23 16.09 -6.77
CA GLY A 458 -17.94 16.37 -5.36
C GLY A 458 -16.46 16.37 -5.03
N SER A 459 -16.12 17.05 -3.94
CA SER A 459 -14.81 17.05 -3.28
C SER A 459 -14.94 16.59 -1.84
N ALA A 460 -13.90 15.99 -1.28
CA ALA A 460 -13.87 15.62 0.12
C ALA A 460 -13.96 16.87 1.02
N LEU A 461 -14.84 16.85 2.03
CA LEU A 461 -15.06 17.98 2.93
C LEU A 461 -13.78 18.40 3.67
N THR A 462 -12.96 17.44 4.09
CA THR A 462 -11.66 17.68 4.74
C THR A 462 -10.69 18.44 3.86
N GLU A 463 -10.68 18.16 2.57
CA GLU A 463 -9.85 18.88 1.59
C GLU A 463 -10.36 20.31 1.34
N VAL A 464 -11.69 20.49 1.35
CA VAL A 464 -12.31 21.80 1.12
C VAL A 464 -12.11 22.72 2.33
N VAL A 465 -12.32 22.22 3.55
CA VAL A 465 -12.34 23.04 4.77
C VAL A 465 -10.96 23.13 5.42
N LEU A 466 -10.21 22.03 5.46
CA LEU A 466 -8.91 21.97 6.15
C LEU A 466 -7.72 22.08 5.19
N GLY A 467 -7.93 21.95 3.87
CA GLY A 467 -6.84 21.87 2.91
C GLY A 467 -5.93 20.65 3.13
N THR A 468 -6.47 19.61 3.80
CA THR A 468 -5.72 18.41 4.17
C THR A 468 -6.05 17.28 3.20
N PRO A 469 -5.12 16.87 2.33
CA PRO A 469 -5.34 15.75 1.40
C PRO A 469 -5.44 14.43 2.15
N MET A 470 -6.02 13.44 1.47
CA MET A 470 -6.04 12.05 1.91
C MET A 470 -5.21 11.20 0.96
N THR A 471 -4.43 10.27 1.50
CA THR A 471 -3.64 9.32 0.70
C THR A 471 -3.79 7.89 1.21
N ALA A 472 -3.83 6.94 0.27
CA ALA A 472 -3.62 5.51 0.50
C ALA A 472 -2.22 5.05 0.07
N HIS A 473 -1.41 5.95 -0.49
CA HIS A 473 -0.09 5.66 -1.10
C HIS A 473 1.03 6.46 -0.43
N ILE A 474 1.07 6.44 0.91
CA ILE A 474 2.20 7.02 1.66
C ILE A 474 3.47 6.23 1.39
N MET A 475 4.57 6.91 1.06
CA MET A 475 5.84 6.30 0.69
C MET A 475 7.02 7.18 1.09
N SER A 476 8.25 6.66 0.92
CA SER A 476 9.52 7.34 1.27
C SER A 476 9.73 7.52 2.79
N GLY A 477 10.77 8.26 3.16
CA GLY A 477 11.16 8.53 4.56
C GLY A 477 12.26 7.64 5.12
N VAL A 478 12.63 6.57 4.40
CA VAL A 478 13.83 5.76 4.65
C VAL A 478 14.61 5.72 3.34
N ALA A 479 15.25 6.84 3.01
CA ALA A 479 15.90 6.99 1.72
C ALA A 479 17.00 5.95 1.52
N MET A 480 17.02 5.27 0.37
CA MET A 480 18.17 4.51 -0.09
C MET A 480 19.31 5.47 -0.46
N GLY A 481 20.55 5.04 -0.25
CA GLY A 481 21.74 5.82 -0.60
C GLY A 481 22.99 4.96 -0.68
N THR A 482 24.11 5.59 -0.93
CA THR A 482 25.42 4.94 -1.00
C THR A 482 26.23 5.09 0.30
N ASN A 483 25.79 5.99 1.18
CA ASN A 483 26.42 6.29 2.47
C ASN A 483 25.41 6.97 3.41
N PRO A 484 25.69 7.10 4.72
CA PRO A 484 24.77 7.68 5.69
C PRO A 484 24.47 9.17 5.51
N GLU A 485 25.29 9.91 4.74
CA GLU A 485 25.07 11.32 4.44
C GLU A 485 23.98 11.52 3.38
N ASN A 486 23.78 10.54 2.49
CA ASN A 486 22.80 10.63 1.40
C ASN A 486 21.68 9.58 1.45
N GLY A 487 21.69 8.70 2.46
CA GLY A 487 20.65 7.69 2.67
C GLY A 487 20.50 7.26 4.14
N VAL A 488 19.47 6.49 4.39
CA VAL A 488 19.22 5.80 5.67
C VAL A 488 19.61 4.33 5.55
N VAL A 489 19.40 3.75 4.35
CA VAL A 489 19.69 2.36 4.02
C VAL A 489 20.49 2.28 2.72
N ASP A 490 21.21 1.18 2.55
CA ASP A 490 21.85 0.83 1.29
C ASP A 490 20.86 0.14 0.30
N LEU A 491 21.36 -0.34 -0.84
CA LEU A 491 20.56 -1.01 -1.86
C LEU A 491 19.99 -2.37 -1.42
N SER A 492 20.57 -3.00 -0.40
CA SER A 492 20.04 -4.22 0.22
C SER A 492 18.99 -3.93 1.31
N GLY A 493 18.69 -2.64 1.53
CA GLY A 493 17.84 -2.16 2.62
C GLY A 493 18.53 -2.15 3.99
N GLU A 494 19.83 -2.47 4.10
CA GLU A 494 20.56 -2.47 5.37
C GLU A 494 20.75 -1.04 5.87
N VAL A 495 20.41 -0.81 7.15
CA VAL A 495 20.48 0.51 7.79
C VAL A 495 21.96 0.85 8.03
N PHE A 496 22.42 1.99 7.52
CA PHE A 496 23.79 2.44 7.73
C PHE A 496 24.13 2.51 9.22
N GLY A 497 25.26 1.91 9.59
CA GLY A 497 25.73 1.81 10.97
C GLY A 497 25.15 0.66 11.79
N TYR A 498 24.26 -0.19 11.21
CA TYR A 498 23.63 -1.32 11.91
C TYR A 498 23.60 -2.57 11.03
N LYS A 499 24.47 -3.53 11.29
CA LYS A 499 24.56 -4.80 10.58
C LYS A 499 23.29 -5.64 10.78
N ASN A 500 22.81 -6.25 9.70
CA ASN A 500 21.61 -7.13 9.70
C ASN A 500 20.31 -6.44 10.19
N LEU A 501 20.26 -5.11 10.28
CA LEU A 501 19.03 -4.34 10.43
C LEU A 501 18.63 -3.79 9.07
N ARG A 502 17.49 -4.22 8.54
CA ARG A 502 17.01 -3.81 7.21
C ARG A 502 15.66 -3.13 7.29
N VAL A 503 15.36 -2.30 6.30
CA VAL A 503 14.04 -1.73 6.07
C VAL A 503 13.61 -2.07 4.67
N LEU A 504 12.46 -2.76 4.53
CA LEU A 504 11.92 -3.17 3.24
C LEU A 504 10.39 -3.04 3.24
N ASP A 505 9.91 -1.87 2.85
CA ASP A 505 8.49 -1.54 2.62
C ASP A 505 8.36 -0.27 1.78
N GLY A 506 7.20 0.36 1.73
CA GLY A 506 6.98 1.59 0.98
C GLY A 506 7.85 2.77 1.41
N SER A 507 8.49 2.72 2.58
CA SER A 507 9.35 3.80 3.07
C SER A 507 10.69 3.92 2.31
N ILE A 508 11.13 2.88 1.60
CA ILE A 508 12.35 2.90 0.79
C ILE A 508 12.13 3.45 -0.63
N ILE A 509 10.90 3.64 -1.07
CA ILE A 509 10.61 4.19 -2.42
C ILE A 509 11.19 5.59 -2.52
N PRO A 510 12.01 5.89 -3.54
CA PRO A 510 12.72 7.16 -3.62
C PRO A 510 11.84 8.40 -3.84
N GLY A 511 10.76 8.29 -4.60
CA GLY A 511 9.94 9.43 -5.04
C GLY A 511 8.49 9.08 -5.34
N ASN A 512 7.66 10.08 -5.65
CA ASN A 512 6.28 9.84 -6.10
C ASN A 512 6.26 9.00 -7.38
N LEU A 513 5.35 8.05 -7.42
CA LEU A 513 5.22 7.12 -8.55
C LEU A 513 4.18 7.59 -9.59
N GLY A 514 3.21 8.43 -9.17
CA GLY A 514 2.06 8.81 -10.00
C GLY A 514 1.08 7.65 -10.25
N VAL A 515 1.36 6.47 -9.68
CA VAL A 515 0.56 5.24 -9.76
C VAL A 515 0.59 4.48 -8.44
N ASN A 516 -0.21 3.42 -8.32
CA ASN A 516 -0.32 2.58 -7.11
C ASN A 516 1.02 1.88 -6.79
N PRO A 517 1.52 1.93 -5.53
CA PRO A 517 2.89 1.52 -5.19
C PRO A 517 3.10 0.04 -4.93
N SER A 518 2.04 -0.78 -4.81
CA SER A 518 2.13 -2.17 -4.33
C SER A 518 3.13 -3.03 -5.10
N LEU A 519 3.10 -2.95 -6.43
CA LEU A 519 3.99 -3.73 -7.30
C LEU A 519 5.45 -3.23 -7.18
N THR A 520 5.65 -1.90 -7.09
CA THR A 520 6.98 -1.30 -6.91
C THR A 520 7.60 -1.65 -5.56
N ILE A 521 6.80 -1.66 -4.47
CA ILE A 521 7.27 -2.13 -3.15
C ILE A 521 7.74 -3.57 -3.24
N THR A 522 6.96 -4.43 -3.92
CA THR A 522 7.29 -5.84 -4.09
C THR A 522 8.58 -6.01 -4.90
N ALA A 523 8.71 -5.33 -6.05
CA ALA A 523 9.88 -5.42 -6.92
C ALA A 523 11.17 -4.91 -6.23
N LEU A 524 11.10 -3.76 -5.51
CA LEU A 524 12.24 -3.25 -4.74
C LEU A 524 12.64 -4.21 -3.61
N SER A 525 11.67 -4.85 -2.97
CA SER A 525 11.95 -5.82 -1.91
C SER A 525 12.60 -7.10 -2.47
N GLU A 526 12.16 -7.58 -3.64
CA GLU A 526 12.80 -8.68 -4.35
C GLU A 526 14.24 -8.33 -4.75
N PHE A 527 14.45 -7.14 -5.32
CA PHE A 527 15.78 -6.64 -5.67
C PHE A 527 16.68 -6.56 -4.43
N ALA A 528 16.22 -5.97 -3.33
CA ALA A 528 17.02 -5.87 -2.10
C ALA A 528 17.33 -7.24 -1.50
N MET A 529 16.37 -8.15 -1.49
CA MET A 529 16.58 -9.52 -0.99
C MET A 529 17.51 -10.34 -1.88
N SER A 530 17.63 -10.05 -3.18
CA SER A 530 18.62 -10.71 -4.03
C SER A 530 20.06 -10.38 -3.64
N GLN A 531 20.29 -9.22 -2.97
CA GLN A 531 21.62 -8.82 -2.49
C GLN A 531 22.00 -9.49 -1.16
N VAL A 532 21.06 -10.16 -0.48
CA VAL A 532 21.33 -10.82 0.82
C VAL A 532 21.92 -12.20 0.57
N PRO A 533 23.07 -12.57 1.16
CA PRO A 533 23.70 -13.86 0.94
C PRO A 533 22.90 -15.01 1.57
N VAL A 534 23.16 -16.24 1.08
CA VAL A 534 22.65 -17.47 1.68
C VAL A 534 23.21 -17.59 3.10
N PHE A 535 22.33 -17.87 4.06
CA PHE A 535 22.71 -18.03 5.46
C PHE A 535 23.16 -19.45 5.78
N SER A 536 22.48 -20.46 5.24
CA SER A 536 22.81 -21.87 5.43
C SER A 536 22.48 -22.67 4.17
N GLU A 537 23.51 -23.09 3.44
CA GLU A 537 23.37 -23.92 2.23
C GLU A 537 22.64 -25.24 2.53
N GLU A 538 22.93 -25.88 3.67
CA GLU A 538 22.27 -27.13 4.09
C GLU A 538 20.75 -26.95 4.26
N ARG A 539 20.33 -25.85 4.92
CA ARG A 539 18.92 -25.58 5.13
C ARG A 539 18.24 -25.08 3.84
N ALA A 540 18.91 -24.24 3.06
CA ALA A 540 18.44 -23.77 1.78
C ALA A 540 18.19 -24.91 0.78
N ALA A 541 19.07 -25.91 0.73
CA ALA A 541 18.93 -27.08 -0.13
C ALA A 541 17.69 -27.94 0.18
N LYS A 542 17.11 -27.82 1.37
CA LYS A 542 15.88 -28.55 1.79
C LYS A 542 14.60 -27.83 1.38
N ILE A 543 14.68 -26.57 0.93
CA ILE A 543 13.52 -25.78 0.53
C ILE A 543 13.06 -26.19 -0.86
N LYS A 544 11.77 -26.51 -0.96
CA LYS A 544 11.15 -26.84 -2.24
C LYS A 544 11.00 -25.57 -3.09
N PRO A 545 11.52 -25.54 -4.33
CA PRO A 545 11.37 -24.39 -5.21
C PRO A 545 9.88 -24.12 -5.54
N ILE A 546 9.58 -22.89 -5.91
CA ILE A 546 8.25 -22.48 -6.38
C ILE A 546 8.22 -22.62 -7.90
N HIS A 547 7.27 -23.42 -8.39
CA HIS A 547 7.04 -23.60 -9.82
C HIS A 547 5.78 -22.84 -10.25
N PHE A 548 5.88 -22.04 -11.29
CA PHE A 548 4.73 -21.32 -11.83
C PHE A 548 3.96 -22.16 -12.85
N SER A 549 2.64 -22.07 -12.82
CA SER A 549 1.77 -22.58 -13.89
C SER A 549 2.05 -21.84 -15.22
N GLN A 550 1.60 -22.43 -16.34
CA GLN A 550 1.51 -21.65 -17.58
C GLN A 550 0.65 -20.41 -17.35
N PRO A 551 0.99 -19.26 -17.95
CA PRO A 551 0.21 -18.03 -17.76
C PRO A 551 -1.26 -18.21 -18.13
N LEU A 552 -2.15 -17.76 -17.26
CA LEU A 552 -3.59 -17.71 -17.55
C LEU A 552 -3.89 -16.70 -18.65
N ALA A 553 -5.05 -16.84 -19.31
CA ALA A 553 -5.52 -15.84 -20.28
C ALA A 553 -5.59 -14.46 -19.64
N GLY A 554 -4.97 -13.47 -20.29
CA GLY A 554 -4.87 -12.09 -19.79
C GLY A 554 -3.87 -11.87 -18.65
N GLN A 555 -3.16 -12.90 -18.20
CA GLN A 555 -2.09 -12.73 -17.21
C GLN A 555 -0.94 -11.93 -17.84
N VAL A 556 -0.55 -10.86 -17.16
CA VAL A 556 0.55 -9.98 -17.57
C VAL A 556 1.82 -10.43 -16.88
N SER A 557 2.87 -10.65 -17.68
CA SER A 557 4.22 -10.82 -17.16
C SER A 557 5.19 -10.20 -18.16
N GLN A 558 6.07 -9.32 -17.70
CA GLN A 558 7.18 -8.81 -18.52
C GLN A 558 8.31 -9.84 -18.71
N LEU A 559 8.15 -11.07 -18.18
CA LEU A 559 9.10 -12.17 -18.34
C LEU A 559 9.04 -12.84 -19.72
N ASN A 560 8.25 -12.34 -20.68
CA ASN A 560 8.26 -12.83 -22.04
C ASN A 560 9.64 -12.59 -22.69
N GLY A 561 10.53 -13.58 -22.61
CA GLY A 561 11.88 -13.56 -23.19
C GLY A 561 13.03 -13.82 -22.22
N ILE A 562 12.78 -13.86 -20.90
CA ILE A 562 13.79 -14.22 -19.90
C ILE A 562 13.48 -15.64 -19.43
N GLY A 563 13.98 -16.63 -20.17
CA GLY A 563 13.94 -18.02 -19.76
C GLY A 563 14.62 -18.21 -18.40
N ASP A 564 14.02 -19.02 -17.54
CA ASP A 564 14.60 -19.56 -16.28
C ASP A 564 15.12 -18.59 -15.21
N LEU A 565 14.64 -17.34 -15.17
CA LEU A 565 15.03 -16.42 -14.08
C LEU A 565 14.58 -16.90 -12.69
N ALA A 566 13.52 -17.71 -12.61
CA ALA A 566 13.11 -18.32 -11.34
C ALA A 566 14.18 -19.29 -10.80
N SER A 567 14.87 -20.03 -11.67
CA SER A 567 16.00 -20.89 -11.28
C SER A 567 17.29 -20.10 -11.04
N THR A 568 17.47 -18.96 -11.70
CA THR A 568 18.64 -18.07 -11.55
C THR A 568 18.52 -17.21 -10.30
N LEU A 569 17.34 -16.65 -10.00
CA LEU A 569 17.12 -15.83 -8.80
C LEU A 569 17.05 -16.65 -7.50
N SER A 570 16.77 -17.96 -7.58
CA SER A 570 16.90 -18.86 -6.42
C SER A 570 18.36 -19.26 -6.13
N ARG A 571 19.30 -18.92 -7.01
CA ARG A 571 20.73 -19.23 -6.87
C ARG A 571 21.63 -18.00 -6.69
N VAL A 572 21.08 -16.80 -6.72
CA VAL A 572 21.83 -15.55 -6.47
C VAL A 572 21.58 -15.02 -5.07
#